data_3e8018de466de79fc2b81421cab99222
#
_entry.id   3e8018de466de79fc2b81421cab99222
#
_cell.length_a   1.000
_cell.length_b   1.000
_cell.length_c   1.000
_cell.angle_alpha   90.00
_cell.angle_beta   90.00
_cell.angle_gamma   90.00
#
_symmetry.space_group_name_H-M   'P 1'
#
loop_
_entity.id
_entity.type
_entity.pdbx_description
1 polymer ?
#
loop_
_entity_poly.entity_id
_entity_poly.type
_entity_poly.pdbx_seq_one_letter_code
_entity_poly.pdbx_strand_id
1 'polypeptide(L)'
;AERVRAAGPHAVVDVTGFGLVGHLHLIARESGCAAEIDLAALPALPGALELIGAGAIPGGTRRNRESADYLEVADGADDIRVLLACDAQTSGGLLAAVPADAEPPGTVIGRIVDGPAGTVALV
;
A
#
# COMPACT_ATOMS: atom_id res chain seq x y z
N ALA A 1 12.99 -3.58 11.48
CA ALA A 1 12.65 -2.59 12.52
C ALA A 1 13.77 -1.56 12.72
N GLU A 2 15.04 -1.96 12.94
CA GLU A 2 16.16 -1.03 13.17
C GLU A 2 16.41 -0.06 12.02
N ARG A 3 16.40 -0.54 10.77
CA ARG A 3 16.56 0.31 9.57
C ARG A 3 15.44 1.34 9.45
N VAL A 4 14.20 0.95 9.75
CA VAL A 4 13.06 1.85 9.76
C VAL A 4 13.23 2.93 10.82
N ARG A 5 13.63 2.54 12.03
CA ARG A 5 13.89 3.51 13.12
C ARG A 5 14.99 4.50 12.76
N ALA A 6 16.07 4.02 12.14
CA ALA A 6 17.20 4.85 11.72
C ALA A 6 16.82 5.89 10.64
N ALA A 7 15.79 5.60 9.82
CA ALA A 7 15.29 6.52 8.81
C ALA A 7 14.44 7.67 9.37
N GLY A 8 14.15 7.69 10.67
CA GLY A 8 13.36 8.74 11.31
C GLY A 8 11.92 8.81 10.81
N PRO A 9 11.15 7.71 10.88
CA PRO A 9 9.83 7.64 10.26
C PRO A 9 8.84 8.58 10.94
N HIS A 10 7.97 9.17 10.14
CA HIS A 10 6.82 9.94 10.60
C HIS A 10 5.64 9.04 10.99
N ALA A 11 5.51 7.89 10.35
CA ALA A 11 4.50 6.88 10.64
C ALA A 11 5.01 5.50 10.28
N VAL A 12 4.63 4.49 11.05
CA VAL A 12 4.94 3.08 10.79
C VAL A 12 3.73 2.24 11.17
N VAL A 13 3.43 1.24 10.36
CA VAL A 13 2.36 0.28 10.63
C VAL A 13 2.71 -1.10 10.06
N ASP A 14 2.27 -2.15 10.74
CA ASP A 14 2.28 -3.51 10.18
C ASP A 14 1.15 -3.64 9.16
N VAL A 15 1.45 -4.15 7.98
CA VAL A 15 0.42 -4.47 6.98
C VAL A 15 -0.25 -5.78 7.37
N THR A 16 -1.56 -5.74 7.57
CA THR A 16 -2.37 -6.88 8.01
C THR A 16 -3.64 -7.05 7.17
N GLY A 17 -4.75 -7.40 7.78
CA GLY A 17 -5.99 -7.76 7.09
C GLY A 17 -6.64 -6.68 6.24
N PHE A 18 -6.36 -5.41 6.48
CA PHE A 18 -6.87 -4.31 5.64
C PHE A 18 -6.07 -4.11 4.35
N GLY A 19 -4.98 -4.86 4.18
CA GLY A 19 -4.08 -4.70 3.04
C GLY A 19 -3.23 -3.42 3.11
N LEU A 20 -2.30 -3.30 2.18
CA LEU A 20 -1.44 -2.11 2.09
C LEU A 20 -2.26 -0.82 1.97
N VAL A 21 -3.24 -0.82 1.06
CA VAL A 21 -4.07 0.38 0.80
C VAL A 21 -4.88 0.81 2.01
N GLY A 22 -5.45 -0.15 2.76
CA GLY A 22 -6.26 0.17 3.95
C GLY A 22 -5.43 0.80 5.05
N HIS A 23 -4.24 0.27 5.32
CA HIS A 23 -3.34 0.84 6.31
C HIS A 23 -2.78 2.21 5.88
N LEU A 24 -2.42 2.36 4.60
CA LEU A 24 -1.97 3.64 4.06
C LEU A 24 -3.07 4.70 4.10
N HIS A 25 -4.31 4.31 3.78
CA HIS A 25 -5.48 5.18 3.90
C HIS A 25 -5.61 5.74 5.32
N LEU A 26 -5.50 4.89 6.34
CA LEU A 26 -5.59 5.31 7.74
C LEU A 26 -4.48 6.30 8.12
N ILE A 27 -3.24 6.03 7.72
CA ILE A 27 -2.11 6.95 7.95
C ILE A 27 -2.36 8.29 7.28
N ALA A 28 -2.75 8.29 6.01
CA ALA A 28 -2.99 9.51 5.24
C ALA A 28 -4.16 10.32 5.79
N ARG A 29 -5.26 9.65 6.16
CA ARG A 29 -6.43 10.30 6.75
C ARG A 29 -6.12 10.99 8.07
N GLU A 30 -5.46 10.28 8.99
CA GLU A 30 -5.12 10.82 10.31
C GLU A 30 -4.06 11.93 10.24
N SER A 31 -3.27 11.94 9.17
CA SER A 31 -2.24 12.96 8.93
C SER A 31 -2.71 14.13 8.06
N GLY A 32 -3.96 14.11 7.60
CA GLY A 32 -4.54 15.18 6.77
C GLY A 32 -3.91 15.29 5.38
N CYS A 33 -3.42 14.20 4.81
CA CYS A 33 -2.75 14.16 3.50
C CYS A 33 -3.30 13.04 2.63
N ALA A 34 -2.77 12.93 1.42
CA ALA A 34 -3.05 11.87 0.47
C ALA A 34 -1.77 11.06 0.22
N ALA A 35 -1.90 9.96 -0.50
CA ALA A 35 -0.78 9.11 -0.87
C ALA A 35 -0.90 8.65 -2.32
N GLU A 36 0.25 8.35 -2.91
CA GLU A 36 0.35 7.81 -4.27
C GLU A 36 1.24 6.56 -4.23
N ILE A 37 0.74 5.46 -4.76
CA ILE A 37 1.46 4.18 -4.87
C ILE A 37 1.79 3.92 -6.33
N ASP A 38 3.06 3.62 -6.59
CA ASP A 38 3.52 3.06 -7.86
C ASP A 38 3.30 1.54 -7.83
N LEU A 39 2.28 1.08 -8.55
CA LEU A 39 1.92 -0.34 -8.59
C LEU A 39 3.06 -1.22 -9.10
N ALA A 40 3.86 -0.72 -10.04
CA ALA A 40 5.01 -1.46 -10.57
C ALA A 40 6.11 -1.66 -9.53
N ALA A 41 6.20 -0.80 -8.53
CA ALA A 41 7.19 -0.87 -7.46
C ALA A 41 6.79 -1.81 -6.31
N LEU A 42 5.54 -2.29 -6.27
CA LEU A 42 5.08 -3.18 -5.20
C LEU A 42 5.82 -4.52 -5.26
N PRO A 43 6.49 -4.91 -4.18
CA PRO A 43 7.09 -6.23 -4.11
C PRO A 43 5.99 -7.30 -3.96
N ALA A 44 6.18 -8.43 -4.63
CA ALA A 44 5.30 -9.59 -4.51
C ALA A 44 6.13 -10.84 -4.22
N LEU A 45 5.58 -11.74 -3.41
CA LEU A 45 6.18 -13.05 -3.21
C LEU A 45 6.21 -13.82 -4.55
N PRO A 46 7.20 -14.68 -4.77
CA PRO A 46 7.25 -15.52 -5.97
C PRO A 46 5.93 -16.28 -6.17
N GLY A 47 5.34 -16.19 -7.36
CA GLY A 47 4.08 -16.83 -7.70
C GLY A 47 2.81 -16.06 -7.30
N ALA A 48 2.90 -15.00 -6.50
CA ALA A 48 1.71 -14.27 -6.03
C ALA A 48 0.90 -13.64 -7.16
N LEU A 49 1.56 -12.96 -8.10
CA LEU A 49 0.89 -12.30 -9.23
C LEU A 49 0.19 -13.32 -10.14
N GLU A 50 0.84 -14.45 -10.40
CA GLU A 50 0.28 -15.55 -11.21
C GLU A 50 -0.96 -16.15 -10.53
N LEU A 51 -0.94 -16.34 -9.22
CA LEU A 51 -2.07 -16.86 -8.46
C LEU A 51 -3.25 -15.89 -8.47
N ILE A 52 -3.01 -14.60 -8.30
CA ILE A 52 -4.04 -13.57 -8.42
C ILE A 52 -4.64 -13.59 -9.82
N GLY A 53 -3.83 -13.64 -10.85
CA GLY A 53 -4.26 -13.73 -12.26
C GLY A 53 -5.07 -14.99 -12.56
N ALA A 54 -4.82 -16.09 -11.85
CA ALA A 54 -5.59 -17.33 -11.93
C ALA A 54 -6.88 -17.32 -11.09
N GLY A 55 -7.17 -16.23 -10.38
CA GLY A 55 -8.39 -16.09 -9.56
C GLY A 55 -8.27 -16.59 -8.14
N ALA A 56 -7.07 -16.93 -7.67
CA ALA A 56 -6.81 -17.32 -6.28
C ALA A 56 -6.77 -16.07 -5.38
N ILE A 57 -7.95 -15.50 -5.13
CA ILE A 57 -8.09 -14.24 -4.39
C ILE A 57 -8.90 -14.51 -3.13
N PRO A 58 -8.31 -14.29 -1.92
CA PRO A 58 -9.03 -14.43 -0.66
C PRO A 58 -10.24 -13.50 -0.56
N GLY A 59 -11.27 -13.93 0.17
CA GLY A 59 -12.47 -13.11 0.37
C GLY A 59 -12.17 -11.77 1.04
N GLY A 60 -11.21 -11.72 1.96
CA GLY A 60 -10.75 -10.47 2.59
C GLY A 60 -10.17 -9.47 1.59
N THR A 61 -9.40 -9.95 0.63
CA THR A 61 -8.84 -9.14 -0.45
C THR A 61 -9.92 -8.54 -1.33
N ARG A 62 -10.92 -9.33 -1.71
CA ARG A 62 -12.08 -8.84 -2.48
C ARG A 62 -12.85 -7.77 -1.70
N ARG A 63 -13.14 -8.02 -0.41
CA ARG A 63 -13.82 -7.04 0.46
C ARG A 63 -13.01 -5.74 0.59
N ASN A 64 -11.70 -5.84 0.76
CA ASN A 64 -10.84 -4.66 0.81
C ASN A 64 -10.93 -3.83 -0.48
N ARG A 65 -10.92 -4.49 -1.63
CA ARG A 65 -11.04 -3.80 -2.93
C ARG A 65 -12.42 -3.15 -3.11
N GLU A 66 -13.48 -3.86 -2.78
CA GLU A 66 -14.86 -3.40 -2.97
C GLU A 66 -15.23 -2.25 -2.03
N SER A 67 -14.71 -2.25 -0.81
CA SER A 67 -15.00 -1.22 0.20
C SER A 67 -14.07 0.00 0.13
N ALA A 68 -13.06 -0.02 -0.74
CA ALA A 68 -12.04 1.02 -0.82
C ALA A 68 -12.50 2.22 -1.67
N ASP A 69 -13.45 2.98 -1.16
CA ASP A 69 -13.98 4.20 -1.78
C ASP A 69 -12.96 5.35 -1.84
N TYR A 70 -11.90 5.26 -1.07
CA TYR A 70 -10.78 6.21 -1.02
C TYR A 70 -9.73 6.00 -2.12
N LEU A 71 -9.84 4.93 -2.91
CA LEU A 71 -8.89 4.64 -3.98
C LEU A 71 -9.21 5.43 -5.25
N GLU A 72 -8.16 6.01 -5.81
CA GLU A 72 -8.15 6.56 -7.16
C GLU A 72 -7.25 5.69 -8.03
N VAL A 73 -7.85 4.84 -8.85
CA VAL A 73 -7.12 3.92 -9.73
C VAL A 73 -6.93 4.57 -11.09
N ALA A 74 -5.67 4.71 -11.53
CA ALA A 74 -5.35 5.30 -12.81
C ALA A 74 -5.92 4.48 -13.97
N ASP A 75 -6.29 5.16 -15.05
CA ASP A 75 -6.70 4.49 -16.28
C ASP A 75 -5.58 3.60 -16.80
N GLY A 76 -5.91 2.36 -17.16
CA GLY A 76 -4.94 1.38 -17.64
C GLY A 76 -4.06 0.77 -16.56
N ALA A 77 -4.34 1.01 -15.26
CA ALA A 77 -3.64 0.35 -14.18
C ALA A 77 -3.79 -1.17 -14.25
N ASP A 78 -2.73 -1.89 -13.84
CA ASP A 78 -2.72 -3.35 -13.79
C ASP A 78 -3.64 -3.87 -12.69
N ASP A 79 -4.77 -4.48 -13.06
CA ASP A 79 -5.78 -4.98 -12.13
C ASP A 79 -5.22 -6.01 -11.15
N ILE A 80 -4.26 -6.84 -11.58
CA ILE A 80 -3.61 -7.84 -10.72
C ILE A 80 -2.82 -7.12 -9.61
N ARG A 81 -2.11 -6.05 -9.94
CA ARG A 81 -1.34 -5.28 -8.97
C ARG A 81 -2.24 -4.41 -8.07
N VAL A 82 -3.38 -3.95 -8.56
CA VAL A 82 -4.40 -3.32 -7.72
C VAL A 82 -4.90 -4.30 -6.66
N LEU A 83 -5.18 -5.53 -7.02
CA LEU A 83 -5.57 -6.58 -6.07
C LEU A 83 -4.44 -6.93 -5.10
N LEU A 84 -3.18 -6.94 -5.56
CA LEU A 84 -2.03 -7.12 -4.68
C LEU A 84 -1.96 -6.02 -3.61
N ALA A 85 -2.20 -4.77 -4.00
CA ALA A 85 -2.24 -3.64 -3.07
C ALA A 85 -3.38 -3.74 -2.03
N CYS A 86 -4.46 -4.43 -2.36
CA CYS A 86 -5.60 -4.67 -1.49
C CYS A 86 -5.50 -5.98 -0.68
N ASP A 87 -4.45 -6.78 -0.90
CA ASP A 87 -4.36 -8.12 -0.35
C ASP A 87 -4.37 -8.14 1.18
N ALA A 88 -5.28 -8.94 1.73
CA ALA A 88 -5.37 -9.17 3.16
C ALA A 88 -4.22 -10.08 3.60
N GLN A 89 -3.38 -9.61 4.53
CA GLN A 89 -2.16 -10.31 4.93
C GLN A 89 -2.22 -10.71 6.40
N THR A 90 -1.76 -11.91 6.72
CA THR A 90 -1.63 -12.40 8.10
C THR A 90 -0.27 -12.06 8.70
N SER A 91 0.76 -11.96 7.87
CA SER A 91 2.14 -11.66 8.23
C SER A 91 2.76 -10.75 7.19
N GLY A 92 2.22 -9.55 7.05
CA GLY A 92 2.73 -8.56 6.12
C GLY A 92 4.01 -7.87 6.61
N GLY A 93 4.57 -7.04 5.73
CA GLY A 93 5.73 -6.23 6.06
C GLY A 93 5.36 -4.96 6.83
N LEU A 94 6.37 -4.18 7.15
CA LEU A 94 6.20 -2.84 7.69
C LEU A 94 5.99 -1.84 6.55
N LEU A 95 4.99 -0.97 6.71
CA LEU A 95 4.80 0.23 5.90
C LEU A 95 5.28 1.43 6.71
N ALA A 96 6.18 2.20 6.16
CA ALA A 96 6.73 3.39 6.82
C ALA A 96 6.70 4.60 5.91
N ALA A 97 6.26 5.74 6.44
CA ALA A 97 6.42 7.04 5.84
C ALA A 97 7.68 7.69 6.43
N VAL A 98 8.66 7.98 5.59
CA VAL A 98 9.94 8.55 6.00
C VAL A 98 10.18 9.89 5.32
N PRO A 99 11.05 10.77 5.88
CA PRO A 99 11.43 12.00 5.18
C PRO A 99 11.97 11.73 3.78
N ALA A 100 11.70 12.63 2.83
CA ALA A 100 12.10 12.45 1.44
C ALA A 100 13.62 12.40 1.23
N ASP A 101 14.39 12.98 2.13
CA ASP A 101 15.86 13.00 2.13
C ASP A 101 16.48 11.85 2.96
N ALA A 102 15.67 11.03 3.61
CA ALA A 102 16.16 9.87 4.36
C ALA A 102 16.58 8.76 3.42
N GLU A 103 17.60 7.99 3.82
CA GLU A 103 17.92 6.73 3.15
C GLU A 103 16.76 5.74 3.32
N PRO A 104 16.16 5.22 2.22
CA PRO A 104 15.02 4.32 2.34
C PRO A 104 15.36 3.04 3.11
N PRO A 105 14.58 2.66 4.13
CA PRO A 105 14.83 1.45 4.91
C PRO A 105 14.45 0.16 4.18
N GLY A 106 13.83 0.27 3.02
CA GLY A 106 13.35 -0.84 2.20
C GLY A 106 12.96 -0.37 0.81
N THR A 107 12.07 -1.11 0.15
CA THR A 107 11.56 -0.76 -1.17
C THR A 107 10.70 0.50 -1.10
N VAL A 108 11.04 1.49 -1.92
CA VAL A 108 10.20 2.68 -2.09
C VAL A 108 9.04 2.33 -3.02
N ILE A 109 7.82 2.41 -2.52
CA ILE A 109 6.61 2.02 -3.26
C ILE A 109 5.71 3.19 -3.62
N GLY A 110 6.04 4.39 -3.16
CA GLY A 110 5.22 5.58 -3.41
C GLY A 110 5.64 6.75 -2.55
N ARG A 111 4.75 7.70 -2.42
CA ARG A 111 5.01 8.95 -1.69
C ARG A 111 3.74 9.50 -1.06
N ILE A 112 3.92 10.27 -0.01
CA ILE A 112 2.87 11.11 0.57
C ILE A 112 2.79 12.39 -0.25
N VAL A 113 1.58 12.81 -0.57
CA VAL A 113 1.30 14.00 -1.39
C VAL A 113 0.22 14.87 -0.74
N ASP A 114 0.15 16.13 -1.14
CA ASP A 114 -0.98 16.99 -0.79
C ASP A 114 -2.23 16.52 -1.54
N GLY A 115 -3.38 16.62 -0.88
CA GLY A 115 -4.64 16.24 -1.47
C GLY A 115 -5.70 15.94 -0.40
N PRO A 116 -6.90 15.48 -0.81
CA PRO A 116 -7.96 15.13 0.12
C PRO A 116 -7.50 14.06 1.11
N ALA A 117 -7.71 14.30 2.40
CA ALA A 117 -7.23 13.43 3.47
C ALA A 117 -7.71 11.98 3.28
N GLY A 118 -6.77 11.05 3.28
CA GLY A 118 -7.04 9.62 3.15
C GLY A 118 -7.12 9.09 1.72
N THR A 119 -7.09 9.93 0.69
CA THR A 119 -7.07 9.48 -0.71
C THR A 119 -5.77 8.74 -1.01
N VAL A 120 -5.89 7.59 -1.66
CA VAL A 120 -4.77 6.78 -2.12
C VAL A 120 -4.89 6.59 -3.63
N ALA A 121 -3.96 7.16 -4.37
CA ALA A 121 -3.87 6.99 -5.83
C ALA A 121 -2.99 5.77 -6.16
N LEU A 122 -3.49 4.92 -7.02
CA LEU A 122 -2.75 3.77 -7.57
C LEU A 122 -2.41 4.06 -9.03
N VAL A 123 -1.14 4.18 -9.30
CA VAL A 123 -0.63 4.54 -10.63
C VAL A 123 0.29 3.48 -11.22
#